data_8f1c534825da8d4667580c909f30719f
#
_entry.id   8f1c534825da8d4667580c909f30719f
#
_cell.length_a   1.000
_cell.length_b   1.000
_cell.length_c   1.000
_cell.angle_alpha   90.00
_cell.angle_beta   90.00
_cell.angle_gamma   90.00
#
_symmetry.space_group_name_H-M   'P 1'
#
loop_
_entity.id
_entity.type
_entity.pdbx_description
1 polymer ?
#
loop_
_entity_poly.entity_id
_entity_poly.type
_entity_poly.pdbx_seq_one_letter_code
_entity_poly.pdbx_strand_id
1 'polypeptide(L)'
;CIILATVVANKEAREGQSFFPLSVDYQEKFASAGRIPGSFFKREARLNDYEILTSRLIDRALRPLFPEDYLCDVQVLVSLVSSDPEVMPDALACLAASAALAVSDIPIQEIISEVRVARVDGEFIINPTRTELSKADINFIIAATDKNIMMVEGEAKECSEEDLVKVIELGHEAIKVQVKAQEVLRDLKGITAKRDYVKPEHNEEVREKVSAFAKQKVYEVAKGALAKHDRTDKFKAIGEELMAHLKTEYSVVEGEELDSNIKKWAKIYYSDLQYYVVRDMMLNDKVRLDGRKLEEVRSL
;
A
#
# COMPACT_ATOMS: atom_id res chain seq x y z
N CYS A 1 25.58 10.16 1.35
CA CYS A 1 24.33 10.69 0.81
C CYS A 1 23.56 11.50 1.85
N ILE A 2 22.85 12.55 1.41
CA ILE A 2 21.94 13.35 2.22
C ILE A 2 20.59 13.36 1.53
N ILE A 3 19.54 13.01 2.28
CA ILE A 3 18.16 13.00 1.79
C ILE A 3 17.32 13.92 2.68
N LEU A 4 16.50 14.75 2.04
CA LEU A 4 15.50 15.58 2.70
C LEU A 4 14.12 14.97 2.42
N ALA A 5 13.37 14.66 3.48
CA ALA A 5 11.98 14.26 3.37
C ALA A 5 11.08 15.26 4.08
N THR A 6 9.97 15.59 3.44
CA THR A 6 8.91 16.43 4.00
C THR A 6 7.57 15.73 3.86
N VAL A 7 6.70 15.91 4.87
CA VAL A 7 5.36 15.34 4.88
C VAL A 7 4.33 16.42 5.18
N VAL A 8 3.25 16.41 4.42
CA VAL A 8 2.12 17.32 4.59
C VAL A 8 0.84 16.52 4.51
N ALA A 9 -0.13 16.81 5.37
CA ALA A 9 -1.45 16.21 5.30
C ALA A 9 -2.54 17.24 5.52
N ASN A 10 -3.62 17.12 4.76
CA ASN A 10 -4.83 17.88 5.00
C ASN A 10 -5.43 17.50 6.36
N LYS A 11 -6.14 18.43 6.99
CA LYS A 11 -6.82 18.17 8.27
C LYS A 11 -8.11 17.40 8.09
N GLU A 12 -8.76 17.55 6.94
CA GLU A 12 -10.05 16.97 6.62
C GLU A 12 -9.99 16.25 5.28
N ALA A 13 -10.77 15.19 5.13
CA ALA A 13 -10.95 14.50 3.88
C ALA A 13 -11.83 15.35 2.94
N ARG A 14 -11.63 15.22 1.63
CA ARG A 14 -12.51 15.86 0.65
C ARG A 14 -13.89 15.22 0.70
N GLU A 15 -14.92 16.03 0.45
CA GLU A 15 -16.28 15.52 0.36
C GLU A 15 -16.39 14.42 -0.71
N GLY A 16 -16.99 13.29 -0.36
CA GLY A 16 -17.11 12.15 -1.25
C GLY A 16 -15.87 11.28 -1.39
N GLN A 17 -14.77 11.55 -0.67
CA GLN A 17 -13.56 10.74 -0.70
C GLN A 17 -13.84 9.31 -0.22
N SER A 18 -13.47 8.32 -1.04
CA SER A 18 -13.70 6.89 -0.77
C SER A 18 -12.44 6.04 -0.67
N PHE A 19 -11.27 6.65 -0.85
CA PHE A 19 -9.98 5.98 -0.77
C PHE A 19 -8.95 6.90 -0.13
N PHE A 20 -7.87 6.35 0.39
CA PHE A 20 -6.76 7.10 0.97
C PHE A 20 -5.85 7.69 -0.11
N PRO A 21 -5.82 9.01 -0.29
CA PRO A 21 -4.98 9.67 -1.30
C PRO A 21 -3.59 9.96 -0.72
N LEU A 22 -2.69 8.97 -0.84
CA LEU A 22 -1.27 9.15 -0.56
C LEU A 22 -0.51 9.43 -1.86
N SER A 23 0.26 10.51 -1.88
CA SER A 23 1.21 10.83 -2.93
C SER A 23 2.63 10.78 -2.37
N VAL A 24 3.50 10.03 -3.03
CA VAL A 24 4.92 9.93 -2.70
C VAL A 24 5.73 10.29 -3.93
N ASP A 25 6.56 11.31 -3.81
CA ASP A 25 7.44 11.78 -4.87
C ASP A 25 8.89 11.74 -4.39
N TYR A 26 9.73 10.96 -5.08
CA TYR A 26 11.16 10.93 -4.90
C TYR A 26 11.85 11.59 -6.10
N GLN A 27 12.79 12.48 -5.84
CA GLN A 27 13.53 13.21 -6.87
C GLN A 27 15.03 13.24 -6.61
N GLU A 28 15.78 13.01 -7.69
CA GLU A 28 17.23 13.19 -7.76
C GLU A 28 17.55 14.42 -8.63
N LYS A 29 18.01 15.49 -8.01
CA LYS A 29 18.40 16.69 -8.75
C LYS A 29 19.84 16.59 -9.21
N PHE A 30 20.15 17.16 -10.39
CA PHE A 30 21.53 17.22 -10.90
C PHE A 30 22.49 17.87 -9.90
N ALA A 31 21.99 18.83 -9.13
CA ALA A 31 22.76 19.51 -8.08
C ALA A 31 23.26 18.54 -6.99
N SER A 32 22.56 17.43 -6.72
CA SER A 32 22.99 16.44 -5.71
C SER A 32 24.31 15.75 -6.08
N ALA A 33 24.60 15.66 -7.37
CA ALA A 33 25.84 15.13 -7.93
C ALA A 33 26.83 16.23 -8.34
N GLY A 34 26.63 17.49 -7.90
CA GLY A 34 27.46 18.63 -8.27
C GLY A 34 27.35 19.00 -9.77
N ARG A 35 26.26 18.65 -10.43
CA ARG A 35 26.05 18.88 -11.86
C ARG A 35 24.97 19.92 -12.12
N ILE A 36 25.07 20.60 -13.27
CA ILE A 36 24.04 21.53 -13.75
C ILE A 36 23.26 20.86 -14.87
N PRO A 37 21.92 20.96 -14.93
CA PRO A 37 21.15 20.45 -16.07
C PRO A 37 21.65 21.06 -17.38
N GLY A 38 22.13 20.23 -18.28
CA GLY A 38 22.96 20.68 -19.41
C GLY A 38 22.41 20.48 -20.80
N SER A 39 21.14 20.06 -20.99
CA SER A 39 20.59 19.93 -22.34
C SER A 39 19.08 20.04 -22.35
N PHE A 40 18.52 20.33 -23.53
CA PHE A 40 17.07 20.42 -23.77
C PHE A 40 16.30 19.16 -23.35
N PHE A 41 16.91 17.98 -23.44
CA PHE A 41 16.30 16.70 -23.07
C PHE A 41 16.45 16.32 -21.60
N LYS A 42 17.29 17.02 -20.83
CA LYS A 42 17.54 16.77 -19.39
C LYS A 42 16.78 17.76 -18.54
N ARG A 43 15.47 17.60 -18.47
CA ARG A 43 14.59 18.41 -17.61
C ARG A 43 14.37 17.72 -16.27
N GLU A 44 14.61 18.40 -15.15
CA GLU A 44 14.36 17.89 -13.79
C GLU A 44 12.88 17.73 -13.44
N ALA A 45 11.98 18.32 -14.24
CA ALA A 45 10.54 18.29 -13.98
C ALA A 45 9.86 16.93 -14.28
N ARG A 46 10.55 16.03 -15.01
CA ARG A 46 10.02 14.72 -15.35
C ARG A 46 10.84 13.65 -14.66
N LEU A 47 10.19 12.89 -13.79
CA LEU A 47 10.82 11.77 -13.09
C LEU A 47 11.29 10.70 -14.10
N ASN A 48 12.44 10.11 -13.85
CA ASN A 48 12.93 8.95 -14.58
C ASN A 48 12.37 7.65 -13.96
N ASP A 49 12.60 6.52 -14.63
CA ASP A 49 12.06 5.22 -14.21
C ASP A 49 12.55 4.81 -12.81
N TYR A 50 13.79 5.11 -12.45
CA TYR A 50 14.33 4.82 -11.14
C TYR A 50 13.67 5.67 -10.04
N GLU A 51 13.45 6.96 -10.29
CA GLU A 51 12.74 7.84 -9.36
C GLU A 51 11.29 7.40 -9.16
N ILE A 52 10.61 6.98 -10.25
CA ILE A 52 9.25 6.45 -10.19
C ILE A 52 9.23 5.14 -9.39
N LEU A 53 10.18 4.23 -9.63
CA LEU A 53 10.27 2.96 -8.92
C LEU A 53 10.51 3.20 -7.42
N THR A 54 11.46 4.06 -7.07
CA THR A 54 11.75 4.41 -5.67
C THR A 54 10.54 5.04 -4.98
N SER A 55 9.82 5.95 -5.65
CA SER A 55 8.56 6.52 -5.15
C SER A 55 7.53 5.44 -4.84
N ARG A 56 7.39 4.45 -5.72
CA ARG A 56 6.46 3.33 -5.55
C ARG A 56 6.85 2.37 -4.43
N LEU A 57 8.14 2.13 -4.22
CA LEU A 57 8.64 1.32 -3.10
C LEU A 57 8.29 2.00 -1.76
N ILE A 58 8.55 3.30 -1.65
CA ILE A 58 8.22 4.09 -0.45
C ILE A 58 6.69 4.11 -0.22
N ASP A 59 5.89 4.39 -1.25
CA ASP A 59 4.41 4.37 -1.13
C ASP A 59 3.91 3.01 -0.62
N ARG A 60 4.39 1.94 -1.23
CA ARG A 60 4.00 0.56 -0.91
C ARG A 60 4.39 0.16 0.52
N ALA A 61 5.51 0.66 1.02
CA ALA A 61 5.96 0.45 2.39
C ALA A 61 5.14 1.27 3.40
N LEU A 62 4.84 2.54 3.09
CA LEU A 62 4.17 3.46 4.02
C LEU A 62 2.65 3.31 4.06
N ARG A 63 2.01 3.04 2.93
CA ARG A 63 0.54 3.03 2.79
C ARG A 63 -0.18 2.14 3.81
N PRO A 64 0.28 0.91 4.10
CA PRO A 64 -0.38 0.04 5.08
C PRO A 64 -0.26 0.52 6.54
N LEU A 65 0.57 1.52 6.82
CA LEU A 65 0.78 2.05 8.18
C LEU A 65 -0.27 3.07 8.59
N PHE A 66 -1.06 3.57 7.64
CA PHE A 66 -2.15 4.49 7.94
C PHE A 66 -3.40 3.70 8.36
N PRO A 67 -4.25 4.27 9.22
CA PRO A 67 -5.54 3.67 9.55
C PRO A 67 -6.39 3.47 8.28
N GLU A 68 -7.12 2.37 8.19
CA GLU A 68 -7.98 2.06 7.03
C GLU A 68 -9.06 3.14 6.77
N ASP A 69 -9.50 3.80 7.83
CA ASP A 69 -10.51 4.85 7.80
C ASP A 69 -9.91 6.27 7.64
N TYR A 70 -8.58 6.39 7.44
CA TYR A 70 -7.92 7.67 7.21
C TYR A 70 -8.02 8.08 5.74
N LEU A 71 -8.81 9.11 5.43
CA LEU A 71 -9.13 9.55 4.07
C LEU A 71 -8.58 10.94 3.72
N CYS A 72 -7.76 11.55 4.59
CA CYS A 72 -7.16 12.85 4.33
C CYS A 72 -6.01 12.73 3.32
N ASP A 73 -5.85 13.73 2.44
CA ASP A 73 -4.72 13.78 1.51
C ASP A 73 -3.40 13.85 2.29
N VAL A 74 -2.44 12.99 1.91
CA VAL A 74 -1.07 13.01 2.43
C VAL A 74 -0.09 13.11 1.28
N GLN A 75 0.88 13.99 1.41
CA GLN A 75 1.96 14.20 0.47
C GLN A 75 3.30 13.97 1.15
N VAL A 76 4.11 13.08 0.60
CA VAL A 76 5.48 12.78 1.04
C VAL A 76 6.42 13.15 -0.09
N LEU A 77 7.24 14.17 0.13
CA LEU A 77 8.22 14.65 -0.84
C LEU A 77 9.62 14.31 -0.34
N VAL A 78 10.35 13.55 -1.13
CA VAL A 78 11.70 13.07 -0.81
C VAL A 78 12.66 13.57 -1.89
N SER A 79 13.72 14.26 -1.47
CA SER A 79 14.71 14.81 -2.39
C SER A 79 16.11 14.36 -2.00
N LEU A 80 16.85 13.84 -2.96
CA LEU A 80 18.28 13.59 -2.82
C LEU A 80 19.04 14.91 -2.90
N VAL A 81 19.61 15.34 -1.79
CA VAL A 81 20.32 16.64 -1.66
C VAL A 81 21.80 16.50 -1.99
N SER A 82 22.41 15.39 -1.58
CA SER A 82 23.81 15.08 -1.90
C SER A 82 23.95 13.58 -2.14
N SER A 83 24.57 13.20 -3.25
CA SER A 83 24.78 11.83 -3.66
C SER A 83 26.24 11.41 -3.57
N ASP A 84 26.46 10.13 -3.30
CA ASP A 84 27.71 9.43 -3.49
C ASP A 84 27.52 8.42 -4.61
N PRO A 85 28.43 8.31 -5.59
CA PRO A 85 28.27 7.40 -6.73
C PRO A 85 28.12 5.92 -6.34
N GLU A 86 28.69 5.51 -5.21
CA GLU A 86 28.66 4.13 -4.74
C GLU A 86 27.45 3.80 -3.87
N VAL A 87 26.78 4.81 -3.29
CA VAL A 87 25.66 4.59 -2.37
C VAL A 87 24.33 4.61 -3.11
N MET A 88 23.53 3.54 -2.93
CA MET A 88 22.14 3.49 -3.43
C MET A 88 21.24 4.30 -2.48
N PRO A 89 20.53 5.33 -2.97
CA PRO A 89 19.75 6.22 -2.10
C PRO A 89 18.35 5.72 -1.75
N ASP A 90 17.85 4.66 -2.40
CA ASP A 90 16.46 4.20 -2.30
C ASP A 90 16.05 3.79 -0.86
N ALA A 91 16.82 2.91 -0.21
CA ALA A 91 16.55 2.51 1.17
C ALA A 91 16.63 3.70 2.16
N LEU A 92 17.58 4.62 1.94
CA LEU A 92 17.69 5.85 2.72
C LEU A 92 16.49 6.80 2.48
N ALA A 93 15.92 6.78 1.29
CA ALA A 93 14.75 7.60 0.95
C ALA A 93 13.51 7.15 1.75
N CYS A 94 13.29 5.84 1.87
CA CYS A 94 12.22 5.29 2.71
C CYS A 94 12.45 5.59 4.21
N LEU A 95 13.67 5.40 4.71
CA LEU A 95 14.05 5.78 6.09
C LEU A 95 13.74 7.26 6.36
N ALA A 96 14.12 8.17 5.45
CA ALA A 96 13.88 9.60 5.61
C ALA A 96 12.38 9.94 5.61
N ALA A 97 11.59 9.32 4.72
CA ALA A 97 10.15 9.49 4.66
C ALA A 97 9.46 8.99 5.94
N SER A 98 9.84 7.82 6.42
CA SER A 98 9.35 7.27 7.68
C SER A 98 9.71 8.15 8.88
N ALA A 99 10.95 8.62 8.96
CA ALA A 99 11.40 9.53 10.03
C ALA A 99 10.62 10.84 10.03
N ALA A 100 10.33 11.41 8.85
CA ALA A 100 9.49 12.61 8.73
C ALA A 100 8.07 12.36 9.25
N LEU A 101 7.46 11.22 8.93
CA LEU A 101 6.16 10.81 9.46
C LEU A 101 6.22 10.55 10.97
N ALA A 102 7.27 9.92 11.47
CA ALA A 102 7.45 9.63 12.89
C ALA A 102 7.46 10.90 13.74
N VAL A 103 8.12 11.97 13.27
CA VAL A 103 8.21 13.27 13.98
C VAL A 103 7.09 14.24 13.64
N SER A 104 6.11 13.83 12.81
CA SER A 104 4.90 14.60 12.50
C SER A 104 3.74 14.20 13.40
N ASP A 105 2.67 14.96 13.38
CA ASP A 105 1.40 14.63 14.04
C ASP A 105 0.46 13.77 13.15
N ILE A 106 0.88 13.44 11.91
CA ILE A 106 0.10 12.62 10.98
C ILE A 106 -0.11 11.22 11.55
N PRO A 107 -1.34 10.65 11.53
CA PRO A 107 -1.64 9.38 12.15
C PRO A 107 -1.04 8.21 11.36
N ILE A 108 0.02 7.63 11.90
CA ILE A 108 0.60 6.36 11.48
C ILE A 108 0.58 5.39 12.66
N GLN A 109 0.38 4.11 12.40
CA GLN A 109 0.28 3.08 13.45
C GLN A 109 1.66 2.62 13.94
N GLU A 110 2.61 2.46 13.04
CA GLU A 110 3.94 1.96 13.32
C GLU A 110 5.01 2.74 12.55
N ILE A 111 6.25 2.67 13.00
CA ILE A 111 7.43 3.19 12.30
C ILE A 111 8.00 2.08 11.42
N ILE A 112 8.43 2.44 10.22
CA ILE A 112 9.02 1.51 9.26
C ILE A 112 10.43 1.94 8.89
N SER A 113 11.20 1.00 8.37
CA SER A 113 12.41 1.31 7.61
C SER A 113 12.60 0.32 6.48
N GLU A 114 13.57 0.60 5.64
CA GLU A 114 13.89 -0.18 4.46
C GLU A 114 15.40 -0.40 4.36
N VAL A 115 15.78 -1.60 3.95
CA VAL A 115 17.17 -1.93 3.63
C VAL A 115 17.23 -2.76 2.35
N ARG A 116 18.35 -2.62 1.66
CA ARG A 116 18.70 -3.52 0.57
C ARG A 116 19.59 -4.66 1.12
N VAL A 117 19.29 -5.89 0.74
CA VAL A 117 20.12 -7.06 1.05
C VAL A 117 20.56 -7.69 -0.26
N ALA A 118 21.85 -7.86 -0.45
CA ALA A 118 22.40 -8.54 -1.61
C ALA A 118 23.27 -9.72 -1.17
N ARG A 119 23.41 -10.71 -2.06
CA ARG A 119 24.42 -11.76 -1.92
C ARG A 119 25.49 -11.59 -2.99
N VAL A 120 26.74 -11.47 -2.56
CA VAL A 120 27.92 -11.31 -3.40
C VAL A 120 28.95 -12.36 -3.00
N ASP A 121 29.40 -13.17 -3.92
CA ASP A 121 30.39 -14.23 -3.67
C ASP A 121 29.99 -15.17 -2.50
N GLY A 122 28.68 -15.40 -2.33
CA GLY A 122 28.11 -16.23 -1.27
C GLY A 122 27.88 -15.53 0.08
N GLU A 123 28.32 -14.29 0.25
CA GLU A 123 28.17 -13.50 1.48
C GLU A 123 27.01 -12.52 1.39
N PHE A 124 26.20 -12.38 2.44
CA PHE A 124 25.10 -11.43 2.50
C PHE A 124 25.58 -10.06 2.98
N ILE A 125 25.24 -9.02 2.26
CA ILE A 125 25.62 -7.62 2.52
C ILE A 125 24.37 -6.78 2.66
N ILE A 126 24.30 -6.00 3.74
CA ILE A 126 23.22 -5.00 3.97
C ILE A 126 23.64 -3.67 3.33
N ASN A 127 22.76 -3.08 2.54
CA ASN A 127 22.99 -1.83 1.80
C ASN A 127 24.31 -1.83 1.03
N PRO A 128 24.47 -2.79 0.07
CA PRO A 128 25.67 -2.92 -0.73
C PRO A 128 25.94 -1.65 -1.54
N THR A 129 27.21 -1.41 -1.85
CA THR A 129 27.63 -0.41 -2.82
C THR A 129 27.15 -0.78 -4.24
N ARG A 130 27.15 0.20 -5.17
CA ARG A 130 26.83 -0.09 -6.60
C ARG A 130 27.79 -1.11 -7.20
N THR A 131 29.07 -1.00 -6.87
CA THR A 131 30.10 -1.92 -7.33
C THR A 131 29.86 -3.35 -6.83
N GLU A 132 29.51 -3.53 -5.57
CA GLU A 132 29.13 -4.83 -5.01
C GLU A 132 27.84 -5.36 -5.63
N LEU A 133 26.81 -4.50 -5.72
CA LEU A 133 25.50 -4.87 -6.29
C LEU A 133 25.61 -5.39 -7.74
N SER A 134 26.54 -4.86 -8.53
CA SER A 134 26.77 -5.32 -9.91
C SER A 134 27.21 -6.78 -10.02
N LYS A 135 27.73 -7.37 -8.95
CA LYS A 135 28.20 -8.76 -8.84
C LYS A 135 27.19 -9.67 -8.13
N ALA A 136 26.13 -9.11 -7.60
CA ALA A 136 25.16 -9.84 -6.79
C ALA A 136 24.38 -10.88 -7.63
N ASP A 137 24.11 -12.01 -7.03
CA ASP A 137 23.18 -13.03 -7.52
C ASP A 137 21.82 -12.98 -6.82
N ILE A 138 21.75 -12.33 -5.66
CA ILE A 138 20.52 -11.99 -4.93
C ILE A 138 20.53 -10.50 -4.66
N ASN A 139 19.41 -9.81 -4.91
CA ASN A 139 19.23 -8.38 -4.70
C ASN A 139 17.78 -8.10 -4.29
N PHE A 140 17.53 -7.92 -3.00
CA PHE A 140 16.20 -7.64 -2.46
C PHE A 140 16.18 -6.35 -1.67
N ILE A 141 15.08 -5.62 -1.79
CA ILE A 141 14.69 -4.53 -0.91
C ILE A 141 13.62 -5.06 0.04
N ILE A 142 13.83 -4.81 1.33
CA ILE A 142 12.93 -5.25 2.39
C ILE A 142 12.52 -4.04 3.19
N ALA A 143 11.21 -3.87 3.36
CA ALA A 143 10.66 -2.87 4.28
C ALA A 143 9.91 -3.58 5.41
N ALA A 144 10.15 -3.15 6.65
CA ALA A 144 9.57 -3.77 7.82
C ALA A 144 9.38 -2.75 8.96
N THR A 145 8.43 -3.05 9.85
CA THR A 145 8.34 -2.44 11.17
C THR A 145 9.22 -3.21 12.16
N ASP A 146 9.18 -2.88 13.42
CA ASP A 146 9.85 -3.67 14.47
C ASP A 146 9.36 -5.14 14.51
N LYS A 147 8.11 -5.39 14.14
CA LYS A 147 7.45 -6.70 14.29
C LYS A 147 7.12 -7.40 12.98
N ASN A 148 6.79 -6.64 11.93
CA ASN A 148 6.15 -7.14 10.74
C ASN A 148 6.95 -6.81 9.48
N ILE A 149 7.10 -7.79 8.58
CA ILE A 149 7.58 -7.55 7.22
C ILE A 149 6.44 -6.95 6.41
N MET A 150 6.67 -5.78 5.83
CA MET A 150 5.64 -5.04 5.09
C MET A 150 5.80 -5.17 3.58
N MET A 151 7.05 -5.25 3.09
CA MET A 151 7.35 -5.33 1.67
C MET A 151 8.63 -6.13 1.44
N VAL A 152 8.60 -6.97 0.42
CA VAL A 152 9.76 -7.65 -0.16
C VAL A 152 9.68 -7.45 -1.67
N GLU A 153 10.73 -6.90 -2.25
CA GLU A 153 10.83 -6.67 -3.69
C GLU A 153 12.27 -6.96 -4.14
N GLY A 154 12.46 -7.61 -5.27
CA GLY A 154 13.80 -7.86 -5.75
C GLY A 154 13.90 -8.90 -6.83
N GLU A 155 15.11 -9.32 -7.11
CA GLU A 155 15.47 -10.29 -8.12
C GLU A 155 16.56 -11.22 -7.63
N ALA A 156 16.61 -12.43 -8.20
CA ALA A 156 17.68 -13.39 -7.93
C ALA A 156 17.98 -14.22 -9.19
N LYS A 157 19.21 -14.69 -9.27
CA LYS A 157 19.66 -15.66 -10.28
C LYS A 157 19.54 -17.06 -9.67
N GLU A 158 18.29 -17.59 -9.57
CA GLU A 158 17.99 -18.92 -9.02
C GLU A 158 18.51 -19.09 -7.56
N CYS A 159 17.81 -18.55 -6.60
CA CYS A 159 18.10 -18.80 -5.19
C CYS A 159 17.15 -19.85 -4.59
N SER A 160 17.59 -20.50 -3.52
CA SER A 160 16.71 -21.38 -2.72
C SER A 160 15.73 -20.56 -1.88
N GLU A 161 14.60 -21.18 -1.49
CA GLU A 161 13.66 -20.59 -0.55
C GLU A 161 14.31 -20.31 0.81
N GLU A 162 15.27 -21.16 1.22
CA GLU A 162 16.03 -21.00 2.45
C GLU A 162 16.90 -19.74 2.42
N ASP A 163 17.56 -19.47 1.29
CA ASP A 163 18.34 -18.24 1.09
C ASP A 163 17.43 -17.01 1.12
N LEU A 164 16.24 -17.08 0.50
CA LEU A 164 15.28 -15.98 0.53
C LEU A 164 14.79 -15.67 1.95
N VAL A 165 14.46 -16.70 2.73
CA VAL A 165 14.07 -16.52 4.13
C VAL A 165 15.21 -15.86 4.92
N LYS A 166 16.44 -16.31 4.74
CA LYS A 166 17.61 -15.72 5.39
C LYS A 166 17.85 -14.27 5.01
N VAL A 167 17.65 -13.91 3.74
CA VAL A 167 17.70 -12.51 3.26
C VAL A 167 16.68 -11.64 4.03
N ILE A 168 15.46 -12.13 4.18
CA ILE A 168 14.38 -11.41 4.87
C ILE A 168 14.72 -11.25 6.36
N GLU A 169 15.19 -12.28 7.01
CA GLU A 169 15.58 -12.25 8.43
C GLU A 169 16.72 -11.24 8.68
N LEU A 170 17.79 -11.30 7.88
CA LEU A 170 18.91 -10.37 7.99
C LEU A 170 18.48 -8.91 7.76
N GLY A 171 17.65 -8.69 6.75
CA GLY A 171 17.08 -7.37 6.46
C GLY A 171 16.23 -6.85 7.62
N HIS A 172 15.39 -7.70 8.22
CA HIS A 172 14.55 -7.33 9.35
C HIS A 172 15.38 -6.94 10.59
N GLU A 173 16.41 -7.70 10.92
CA GLU A 173 17.29 -7.36 12.05
C GLU A 173 17.99 -6.00 11.84
N ALA A 174 18.46 -5.71 10.64
CA ALA A 174 19.03 -4.40 10.32
C ALA A 174 18.00 -3.26 10.40
N ILE A 175 16.76 -3.50 9.98
CA ILE A 175 15.65 -2.54 10.05
C ILE A 175 15.30 -2.19 11.49
N LYS A 176 15.26 -3.15 12.41
CA LYS A 176 14.95 -2.90 13.82
C LYS A 176 15.88 -1.84 14.45
N VAL A 177 17.16 -1.83 14.08
CA VAL A 177 18.10 -0.81 14.54
C VAL A 177 17.69 0.57 14.05
N GLN A 178 17.29 0.68 12.80
CA GLN A 178 16.85 1.95 12.18
C GLN A 178 15.50 2.42 12.73
N VAL A 179 14.57 1.51 12.98
CA VAL A 179 13.27 1.82 13.63
C VAL A 179 13.54 2.38 15.04
N LYS A 180 14.43 1.74 15.80
CA LYS A 180 14.80 2.21 17.14
C LYS A 180 15.39 3.62 17.13
N ALA A 181 16.24 3.93 16.17
CA ALA A 181 16.80 5.28 16.01
C ALA A 181 15.72 6.33 15.71
N GLN A 182 14.70 5.97 14.91
CA GLN A 182 13.56 6.84 14.63
C GLN A 182 12.66 7.05 15.87
N GLU A 183 12.47 6.03 16.70
CA GLU A 183 11.77 6.16 17.99
C GLU A 183 12.47 7.16 18.91
N VAL A 184 13.80 7.05 19.05
CA VAL A 184 14.59 8.01 19.82
C VAL A 184 14.44 9.43 19.26
N LEU A 185 14.47 9.59 17.93
CA LEU A 185 14.27 10.90 17.30
C LEU A 185 12.89 11.47 17.58
N ARG A 186 11.83 10.66 17.49
CA ARG A 186 10.43 11.03 17.81
C ARG A 186 10.34 11.51 19.27
N ASP A 187 10.94 10.75 20.19
CA ASP A 187 10.90 11.05 21.64
C ASP A 187 11.66 12.33 21.95
N LEU A 188 12.84 12.55 21.35
CA LEU A 188 13.60 13.80 21.45
C LEU A 188 12.82 15.02 20.93
N LYS A 189 11.96 14.84 19.93
CA LYS A 189 11.06 15.90 19.42
C LYS A 189 9.83 16.11 20.27
N GLY A 190 9.58 15.27 21.27
CA GLY A 190 8.43 15.36 22.15
C GLY A 190 7.08 15.04 21.45
N ILE A 191 7.10 14.28 20.36
CA ILE A 191 5.89 13.86 19.67
C ILE A 191 5.26 12.68 20.42
N THR A 192 4.32 12.99 21.28
CA THR A 192 3.66 11.99 22.17
C THR A 192 2.31 11.53 21.65
N ALA A 193 1.69 12.29 20.74
CA ALA A 193 0.37 11.95 20.20
C ALA A 193 0.29 12.32 18.71
N LYS A 194 -0.47 11.55 17.97
CA LYS A 194 -0.88 11.84 16.60
C LYS A 194 -2.19 12.63 16.63
N ARG A 195 -2.44 13.40 15.56
CA ARG A 195 -3.68 14.19 15.45
C ARG A 195 -4.92 13.30 15.36
N ASP A 196 -6.02 13.77 15.92
CA ASP A 196 -7.33 13.20 15.64
C ASP A 196 -7.79 13.59 14.23
N TYR A 197 -8.64 12.77 13.64
CA TYR A 197 -9.24 13.01 12.33
C TYR A 197 -10.70 12.56 12.32
N VAL A 198 -11.48 13.15 11.44
CA VAL A 198 -12.90 12.80 11.27
C VAL A 198 -12.97 11.45 10.57
N LYS A 199 -13.52 10.46 11.27
CA LYS A 199 -13.76 9.13 10.71
C LYS A 199 -14.96 9.15 9.77
N PRO A 200 -14.95 8.33 8.69
CA PRO A 200 -16.11 8.16 7.85
C PRO A 200 -17.33 7.73 8.66
N GLU A 201 -18.45 8.35 8.37
CA GLU A 201 -19.72 7.90 8.96
C GLU A 201 -20.11 6.54 8.38
N HIS A 202 -20.72 5.71 9.21
CA HIS A 202 -21.29 4.43 8.85
C HIS A 202 -22.79 4.39 9.14
N ASN A 203 -23.53 3.67 8.30
CA ASN A 203 -24.96 3.43 8.52
C ASN A 203 -25.20 1.93 8.64
N GLU A 204 -25.27 1.45 9.89
CA GLU A 204 -25.43 0.02 10.17
C GLU A 204 -26.78 -0.53 9.67
N GLU A 205 -27.85 0.27 9.66
CA GLU A 205 -29.16 -0.15 9.11
C GLU A 205 -29.03 -0.50 7.63
N VAL A 206 -28.37 0.37 6.84
CA VAL A 206 -28.12 0.09 5.41
C VAL A 206 -27.24 -1.13 5.24
N ARG A 207 -26.21 -1.30 6.09
CA ARG A 207 -25.31 -2.44 6.06
C ARG A 207 -26.05 -3.76 6.29
N GLU A 208 -26.90 -3.80 7.29
CA GLU A 208 -27.72 -4.98 7.61
C GLU A 208 -28.67 -5.33 6.46
N LYS A 209 -29.37 -4.35 5.89
CA LYS A 209 -30.27 -4.55 4.73
C LYS A 209 -29.51 -5.09 3.51
N VAL A 210 -28.34 -4.52 3.21
CA VAL A 210 -27.47 -5.00 2.12
C VAL A 210 -27.05 -6.45 2.36
N SER A 211 -26.61 -6.77 3.57
CA SER A 211 -26.18 -8.11 3.94
C SER A 211 -27.32 -9.12 3.87
N ALA A 212 -28.48 -8.78 4.42
CA ALA A 212 -29.67 -9.66 4.41
C ALA A 212 -30.13 -9.99 2.98
N PHE A 213 -30.12 -9.00 2.09
CA PHE A 213 -30.57 -9.20 0.71
C PHE A 213 -29.54 -9.94 -0.16
N ALA A 214 -28.26 -9.57 -0.07
CA ALA A 214 -27.29 -9.93 -1.11
C ALA A 214 -26.33 -11.07 -0.69
N LYS A 215 -26.13 -11.35 0.60
CA LYS A 215 -25.10 -12.30 1.08
C LYS A 215 -25.20 -13.66 0.42
N GLN A 216 -26.36 -14.27 0.44
CA GLN A 216 -26.58 -15.63 -0.12
C GLN A 216 -26.44 -15.62 -1.66
N LYS A 217 -26.97 -14.63 -2.33
CA LYS A 217 -26.87 -14.49 -3.80
C LYS A 217 -25.42 -14.34 -4.25
N VAL A 218 -24.64 -13.52 -3.54
CA VAL A 218 -23.20 -13.32 -3.80
C VAL A 218 -22.44 -14.62 -3.59
N TYR A 219 -22.72 -15.37 -2.52
CA TYR A 219 -22.09 -16.66 -2.25
C TYR A 219 -22.37 -17.70 -3.36
N GLU A 220 -23.60 -17.78 -3.83
CA GLU A 220 -23.98 -18.70 -4.91
C GLU A 220 -23.25 -18.40 -6.22
N VAL A 221 -23.15 -17.13 -6.58
CA VAL A 221 -22.38 -16.68 -7.76
C VAL A 221 -20.88 -16.96 -7.58
N ALA A 222 -20.34 -16.69 -6.40
CA ALA A 222 -18.93 -16.93 -6.10
C ALA A 222 -18.57 -18.42 -6.20
N LYS A 223 -19.42 -19.30 -5.67
CA LYS A 223 -19.23 -20.77 -5.67
C LYS A 223 -19.49 -21.42 -7.04
N GLY A 224 -20.19 -20.72 -7.93
CA GLY A 224 -20.61 -21.26 -9.23
C GLY A 224 -19.48 -21.47 -10.25
N ALA A 225 -18.21 -21.18 -9.92
CA ALA A 225 -17.03 -21.36 -10.78
C ALA A 225 -17.21 -20.79 -12.21
N LEU A 226 -17.93 -19.68 -12.32
CA LEU A 226 -18.28 -19.06 -13.60
C LEU A 226 -17.07 -18.39 -14.28
N ALA A 227 -17.13 -18.28 -15.60
CA ALA A 227 -16.20 -17.43 -16.35
C ALA A 227 -16.20 -15.99 -15.83
N LYS A 228 -15.10 -15.28 -15.99
CA LYS A 228 -14.91 -13.93 -15.43
C LYS A 228 -16.01 -12.95 -15.82
N HIS A 229 -16.42 -12.95 -17.11
CA HIS A 229 -17.47 -12.06 -17.61
C HIS A 229 -18.84 -12.40 -17.00
N ASP A 230 -19.26 -13.66 -17.08
CA ASP A 230 -20.56 -14.11 -16.55
C ASP A 230 -20.70 -13.82 -15.04
N ARG A 231 -19.61 -14.02 -14.30
CA ARG A 231 -19.57 -13.72 -12.87
C ARG A 231 -19.71 -12.22 -12.61
N THR A 232 -19.01 -11.38 -13.38
CA THR A 232 -19.09 -9.93 -13.27
C THR A 232 -20.49 -9.43 -13.55
N ASP A 233 -21.14 -9.95 -14.60
CA ASP A 233 -22.50 -9.58 -14.98
C ASP A 233 -23.51 -9.99 -13.92
N LYS A 234 -23.36 -11.20 -13.33
CA LYS A 234 -24.22 -11.63 -12.22
C LYS A 234 -24.05 -10.79 -10.96
N PHE A 235 -22.82 -10.43 -10.58
CA PHE A 235 -22.62 -9.52 -9.45
C PHE A 235 -23.22 -8.15 -9.72
N LYS A 236 -23.11 -7.64 -10.95
CA LYS A 236 -23.75 -6.38 -11.34
C LYS A 236 -25.27 -6.45 -11.25
N ALA A 237 -25.88 -7.52 -11.76
CA ALA A 237 -27.31 -7.75 -11.67
C ALA A 237 -27.82 -7.78 -10.22
N ILE A 238 -27.11 -8.50 -9.32
CA ILE A 238 -27.44 -8.50 -7.89
C ILE A 238 -27.37 -7.07 -7.30
N GLY A 239 -26.37 -6.27 -7.70
CA GLY A 239 -26.27 -4.88 -7.29
C GLY A 239 -27.44 -4.02 -7.76
N GLU A 240 -27.91 -4.22 -8.99
CA GLU A 240 -29.09 -3.53 -9.53
C GLU A 240 -30.37 -3.96 -8.79
N GLU A 241 -30.57 -5.27 -8.56
CA GLU A 241 -31.67 -5.79 -7.75
C GLU A 241 -31.64 -5.25 -6.31
N LEU A 242 -30.46 -5.15 -5.69
CA LEU A 242 -30.31 -4.57 -4.37
C LEU A 242 -30.77 -3.10 -4.33
N MET A 243 -30.37 -2.29 -5.33
CA MET A 243 -30.81 -0.89 -5.41
C MET A 243 -32.33 -0.77 -5.57
N ALA A 244 -32.93 -1.65 -6.37
CA ALA A 244 -34.40 -1.71 -6.51
C ALA A 244 -35.07 -2.11 -5.18
N HIS A 245 -34.56 -3.12 -4.51
CA HIS A 245 -35.05 -3.56 -3.19
C HIS A 245 -34.98 -2.45 -2.15
N LEU A 246 -33.85 -1.73 -2.06
CA LEU A 246 -33.70 -0.60 -1.13
C LEU A 246 -34.69 0.55 -1.44
N LYS A 247 -34.98 0.82 -2.70
CA LYS A 247 -36.03 1.79 -3.06
C LYS A 247 -37.40 1.40 -2.47
N THR A 248 -37.73 0.13 -2.50
CA THR A 248 -39.00 -0.40 -1.92
C THR A 248 -38.95 -0.32 -0.37
N GLU A 249 -37.86 -0.71 0.25
CA GLU A 249 -37.69 -0.68 1.71
C GLU A 249 -37.77 0.75 2.28
N TYR A 250 -37.22 1.73 1.56
CA TYR A 250 -37.27 3.15 1.95
C TYR A 250 -38.51 3.89 1.40
N SER A 251 -39.47 3.15 0.85
CA SER A 251 -40.77 3.71 0.31
C SER A 251 -40.56 4.87 -0.67
N VAL A 252 -39.52 4.78 -1.52
CA VAL A 252 -39.27 5.80 -2.55
C VAL A 252 -40.37 5.79 -3.59
N VAL A 253 -40.92 6.97 -3.91
CA VAL A 253 -42.01 7.13 -4.85
C VAL A 253 -41.55 6.77 -6.28
N GLU A 254 -42.43 6.21 -7.09
CA GLU A 254 -42.11 5.84 -8.45
C GLU A 254 -41.67 7.07 -9.27
N GLY A 255 -40.52 6.97 -9.90
CA GLY A 255 -39.85 8.07 -10.60
C GLY A 255 -38.83 8.87 -9.80
N GLU A 256 -38.76 8.68 -8.48
CA GLU A 256 -37.74 9.30 -7.62
C GLU A 256 -36.50 8.43 -7.45
N GLU A 257 -35.39 9.08 -7.10
CA GLU A 257 -34.14 8.36 -6.77
C GLU A 257 -34.04 8.11 -5.28
N LEU A 258 -33.32 7.03 -4.91
CA LEU A 258 -32.90 6.76 -3.54
C LEU A 258 -32.00 7.89 -3.04
N ASP A 259 -32.10 8.24 -1.75
CA ASP A 259 -31.25 9.23 -1.13
C ASP A 259 -29.75 8.99 -1.46
N SER A 260 -29.05 10.06 -1.78
CA SER A 260 -27.67 9.99 -2.28
C SER A 260 -26.71 9.32 -1.30
N ASN A 261 -26.91 9.53 0.02
CA ASN A 261 -26.07 8.91 1.06
C ASN A 261 -26.40 7.43 1.21
N ILE A 262 -27.67 7.05 1.21
CA ILE A 262 -28.08 5.64 1.25
C ILE A 262 -27.53 4.90 0.02
N LYS A 263 -27.64 5.49 -1.16
CA LYS A 263 -27.08 4.95 -2.41
C LYS A 263 -25.56 4.78 -2.35
N LYS A 264 -24.86 5.74 -1.75
CA LYS A 264 -23.41 5.69 -1.53
C LYS A 264 -23.03 4.56 -0.57
N TRP A 265 -23.64 4.50 0.62
CA TRP A 265 -23.39 3.45 1.61
C TRP A 265 -23.74 2.06 1.05
N ALA A 266 -24.86 1.91 0.38
CA ALA A 266 -25.23 0.64 -0.22
C ALA A 266 -24.19 0.11 -1.22
N LYS A 267 -23.61 0.98 -2.05
CA LYS A 267 -22.53 0.60 -2.97
C LYS A 267 -21.26 0.15 -2.22
N ILE A 268 -20.84 0.88 -1.19
CA ILE A 268 -19.68 0.56 -0.38
C ILE A 268 -19.90 -0.79 0.29
N TYR A 269 -21.00 -0.96 1.03
CA TYR A 269 -21.28 -2.19 1.76
C TYR A 269 -21.52 -3.39 0.86
N TYR A 270 -22.04 -3.18 -0.36
CA TYR A 270 -22.15 -4.26 -1.33
C TYR A 270 -20.79 -4.70 -1.86
N SER A 271 -19.88 -3.77 -2.10
CA SER A 271 -18.50 -4.08 -2.49
C SER A 271 -17.77 -4.84 -1.37
N ASP A 272 -17.89 -4.37 -0.14
CA ASP A 272 -17.30 -5.03 1.04
C ASP A 272 -17.89 -6.43 1.25
N LEU A 273 -19.21 -6.56 1.08
CA LEU A 273 -19.89 -7.85 1.18
C LEU A 273 -19.36 -8.86 0.16
N GLN A 274 -19.18 -8.44 -1.10
CA GLN A 274 -18.58 -9.31 -2.12
C GLN A 274 -17.18 -9.77 -1.71
N TYR A 275 -16.34 -8.85 -1.22
CA TYR A 275 -14.99 -9.16 -0.77
C TYR A 275 -15.00 -10.21 0.35
N TYR A 276 -15.77 -9.96 1.41
CA TYR A 276 -15.80 -10.84 2.58
C TYR A 276 -16.43 -12.20 2.27
N VAL A 277 -17.54 -12.23 1.53
CA VAL A 277 -18.20 -13.49 1.15
C VAL A 277 -17.29 -14.37 0.28
N VAL A 278 -16.58 -13.78 -0.69
CA VAL A 278 -15.62 -14.50 -1.53
C VAL A 278 -14.45 -15.02 -0.68
N ARG A 279 -13.92 -14.19 0.22
CA ARG A 279 -12.83 -14.59 1.11
C ARG A 279 -13.24 -15.71 2.05
N ASP A 280 -14.40 -15.59 2.68
CA ASP A 280 -14.95 -16.62 3.58
C ASP A 280 -15.18 -17.95 2.85
N MET A 281 -15.72 -17.89 1.64
CA MET A 281 -15.88 -19.08 0.79
C MET A 281 -14.53 -19.74 0.52
N MET A 282 -13.51 -18.98 0.12
CA MET A 282 -12.18 -19.55 -0.12
C MET A 282 -11.59 -20.18 1.14
N LEU A 283 -11.75 -19.54 2.30
CA LEU A 283 -11.21 -20.03 3.57
C LEU A 283 -11.95 -21.26 4.10
N ASN A 284 -13.27 -21.33 3.94
CA ASN A 284 -14.10 -22.38 4.50
C ASN A 284 -14.30 -23.54 3.52
N ASP A 285 -14.65 -23.24 2.26
CA ASP A 285 -14.94 -24.25 1.24
C ASP A 285 -13.66 -24.75 0.53
N LYS A 286 -12.52 -24.05 0.72
CA LYS A 286 -11.22 -24.37 0.10
C LYS A 286 -11.26 -24.39 -1.44
N VAL A 287 -12.12 -23.55 -2.03
CA VAL A 287 -12.32 -23.43 -3.48
C VAL A 287 -12.12 -21.97 -3.90
N ARG A 288 -11.41 -21.76 -5.02
CA ARG A 288 -11.23 -20.44 -5.64
C ARG A 288 -12.42 -20.07 -6.52
N LEU A 289 -12.54 -18.79 -6.88
CA LEU A 289 -13.62 -18.27 -7.75
C LEU A 289 -13.73 -18.94 -9.12
N ASP A 290 -12.68 -19.55 -9.61
CA ASP A 290 -12.61 -20.27 -10.87
C ASP A 290 -12.80 -21.80 -10.69
N GLY A 291 -13.17 -22.23 -9.50
CA GLY A 291 -13.44 -23.63 -9.17
C GLY A 291 -12.22 -24.47 -8.80
N ARG A 292 -11.01 -23.93 -8.90
CA ARG A 292 -9.78 -24.64 -8.52
C ARG A 292 -9.68 -24.79 -6.99
N LYS A 293 -8.95 -25.82 -6.56
CA LYS A 293 -8.50 -25.94 -5.17
C LYS A 293 -7.44 -24.89 -4.86
N LEU A 294 -7.17 -24.66 -3.56
CA LEU A 294 -6.23 -23.59 -3.14
C LEU A 294 -4.81 -23.79 -3.69
N GLU A 295 -4.33 -25.04 -3.75
CA GLU A 295 -2.98 -25.40 -4.19
C GLU A 295 -2.89 -25.74 -5.68
N GLU A 296 -4.01 -25.73 -6.39
CA GLU A 296 -4.05 -26.08 -7.81
C GLU A 296 -3.50 -24.95 -8.66
N VAL A 297 -2.47 -25.24 -9.44
CA VAL A 297 -1.86 -24.28 -10.38
C VAL A 297 -2.73 -24.16 -11.63
N ARG A 298 -2.99 -22.95 -12.05
CA ARG A 298 -3.73 -22.69 -13.30
C ARG A 298 -2.85 -23.05 -14.50
N SER A 299 -3.34 -23.89 -15.40
CA SER A 299 -2.72 -24.07 -16.71
C SER A 299 -2.81 -22.79 -17.52
N LEU A 300 -1.73 -22.48 -18.23
CA LEU A 300 -1.62 -21.34 -19.13
C LEU A 300 -2.32 -21.65 -20.47
#